data_12fb823c198cfcf37a23a4e799fa5b3d
#
_entry.id   12fb823c198cfcf37a23a4e799fa5b3d
#
_cell.length_a   1.000
_cell.length_b   1.000
_cell.length_c   1.000
_cell.angle_alpha   90.00
_cell.angle_beta   90.00
_cell.angle_gamma   90.00
#
_symmetry.space_group_name_H-M   'P 1'
#
loop_
_entity.id
_entity.type
_entity.pdbx_description
1 polymer ?
#
loop_
_entity_poly.entity_id
_entity_poly.type
_entity_poly.pdbx_seq_one_letter_code
_entity_poly.pdbx_strand_id
1 'polypeptide(L)'
;MSARVIEFPEQGIPGTLVRYAEGGGEPVELDARGPVALSSGSRLVYVVDATGATDADGAGEAPGELDRDALAAALAQLPSDAFVVADLSGATDAMVRAIAGQRALRTLVLAGDFTDEGVAALGGMPELADLVLESPRFTGAGLAALAGSRTAASLDSLVLSEATAFRPEHLRALSEAPHLTSLTFEGMPVDHTLAGAVLAHLPQVAEVSVAERPGHALDPGVLERLLAAGLCVNGIAAPPEYAALFAGAAAEADQAGQEGQGDGEDESEDEDDMGGDEPPEERGVLREVVEEDELERLLAGPVPVLVGLTAPWCGPCAFLTPVLEDVVEARGAALTGVKVDVDRAAWAQKRFAVLGVPTVLLLRDGREVFRFSGAATRRRIEEWLATAGVPGGTAR
;
A
#
# COMPACT_ATOMS: atom_id res chain seq x y z
N MET A 1 -34.72 7.36 5.85
CA MET A 1 -33.42 6.92 5.33
C MET A 1 -33.48 5.42 5.17
N SER A 2 -33.42 4.91 3.94
CA SER A 2 -33.58 3.48 3.68
C SER A 2 -32.30 2.74 4.08
N ALA A 3 -32.41 1.81 5.02
CA ALA A 3 -31.31 0.88 5.29
C ALA A 3 -31.16 -0.05 4.07
N ARG A 4 -29.94 -0.26 3.63
CA ARG A 4 -29.61 -1.26 2.62
C ARG A 4 -29.27 -2.56 3.32
N VAL A 5 -29.72 -3.69 2.78
CA VAL A 5 -29.38 -5.02 3.30
C VAL A 5 -28.60 -5.76 2.22
N ILE A 6 -27.46 -6.34 2.61
CA ILE A 6 -26.67 -7.25 1.78
C ILE A 6 -26.87 -8.66 2.35
N GLU A 7 -27.29 -9.56 1.49
CA GLU A 7 -27.50 -10.97 1.84
C GLU A 7 -26.22 -11.76 1.61
N PHE A 8 -25.59 -12.23 2.67
CA PHE A 8 -24.50 -13.20 2.62
C PHE A 8 -25.04 -14.62 2.73
N PRO A 9 -24.30 -15.64 2.24
CA PRO A 9 -24.69 -17.04 2.46
C PRO A 9 -24.89 -17.35 3.95
N GLU A 10 -25.89 -18.19 4.29
CA GLU A 10 -26.18 -18.54 5.68
C GLU A 10 -25.00 -19.23 6.40
N GLN A 11 -24.20 -19.99 5.66
CA GLN A 11 -22.96 -20.60 6.15
C GLN A 11 -21.84 -19.59 6.38
N GLY A 12 -22.01 -18.34 5.91
CA GLY A 12 -21.00 -17.32 5.92
C GLY A 12 -20.00 -17.45 4.76
N ILE A 13 -19.13 -16.43 4.62
CA ILE A 13 -17.94 -16.49 3.77
C ILE A 13 -16.72 -16.31 4.66
N PRO A 14 -15.59 -17.01 4.37
CA PRO A 14 -14.35 -16.85 5.12
C PRO A 14 -13.82 -15.41 5.01
N GLY A 15 -13.27 -14.88 6.08
CA GLY A 15 -12.67 -13.54 6.13
C GLY A 15 -13.41 -12.58 7.06
N THR A 16 -12.85 -11.41 7.22
CA THR A 16 -13.35 -10.34 8.06
C THR A 16 -14.15 -9.33 7.25
N LEU A 17 -15.32 -8.97 7.72
CA LEU A 17 -16.15 -7.92 7.14
C LEU A 17 -16.18 -6.74 8.10
N VAL A 18 -15.73 -5.57 7.66
CA VAL A 18 -15.68 -4.36 8.47
C VAL A 18 -16.59 -3.29 7.88
N ARG A 19 -17.45 -2.71 8.71
CA ARG A 19 -18.31 -1.60 8.34
C ARG A 19 -17.73 -0.27 8.85
N TYR A 20 -17.58 0.68 7.94
CA TYR A 20 -17.27 2.06 8.24
C TYR A 20 -18.52 2.93 8.07
N ALA A 21 -18.85 3.76 9.07
CA ALA A 21 -19.96 4.70 9.02
C ALA A 21 -19.57 5.96 8.22
N GLU A 22 -20.59 6.58 7.56
CA GLU A 22 -20.41 7.90 6.96
C GLU A 22 -20.16 8.95 8.05
N GLY A 23 -19.12 9.77 7.87
CA GLY A 23 -18.81 10.87 8.82
C GLY A 23 -17.82 10.51 9.93
N GLY A 24 -17.23 9.33 9.87
CA GLY A 24 -16.27 8.85 10.86
C GLY A 24 -16.96 8.12 12.02
N GLY A 25 -16.21 7.34 12.74
CA GLY A 25 -16.66 6.51 13.85
C GLY A 25 -15.78 5.28 13.91
N GLU A 26 -15.80 4.57 15.01
CA GLU A 26 -15.07 3.31 15.12
C GLU A 26 -15.57 2.31 14.06
N PRO A 27 -14.67 1.61 13.35
CA PRO A 27 -15.03 0.53 12.46
C PRO A 27 -15.71 -0.59 13.27
N VAL A 28 -16.69 -1.23 12.66
CA VAL A 28 -17.44 -2.33 13.30
C VAL A 28 -17.22 -3.58 12.50
N GLU A 29 -16.61 -4.57 13.12
CA GLU A 29 -16.50 -5.91 12.57
C GLU A 29 -17.87 -6.58 12.53
N LEU A 30 -18.18 -7.25 11.45
CA LEU A 30 -19.44 -7.91 11.19
C LEU A 30 -19.20 -9.35 10.77
N ASP A 31 -20.12 -10.21 11.14
CA ASP A 31 -20.14 -11.56 10.58
C ASP A 31 -20.62 -11.50 9.11
N ALA A 32 -19.82 -12.05 8.21
CA ALA A 32 -20.15 -12.13 6.77
C ALA A 32 -21.15 -13.28 6.51
N ARG A 33 -22.27 -13.29 7.24
CA ARG A 33 -23.31 -14.32 7.24
C ARG A 33 -24.70 -13.73 7.27
N GLY A 34 -25.61 -14.29 6.46
CA GLY A 34 -27.01 -13.86 6.44
C GLY A 34 -27.20 -12.38 6.07
N PRO A 35 -28.28 -11.74 6.53
CA PRO A 35 -28.57 -10.36 6.18
C PRO A 35 -27.74 -9.36 7.00
N VAL A 36 -26.92 -8.56 6.32
CA VAL A 36 -26.16 -7.48 6.91
C VAL A 36 -26.81 -6.14 6.56
N ALA A 37 -27.33 -5.46 7.57
CA ALA A 37 -27.98 -4.15 7.40
C ALA A 37 -26.95 -3.01 7.45
N LEU A 38 -27.02 -2.12 6.45
CA LEU A 38 -26.15 -0.95 6.32
C LEU A 38 -26.98 0.32 6.44
N SER A 39 -26.52 1.26 7.25
CA SER A 39 -27.04 2.62 7.23
C SER A 39 -26.61 3.35 5.95
N SER A 40 -27.35 4.39 5.55
CA SER A 40 -26.96 5.23 4.39
C SER A 40 -25.54 5.74 4.54
N GLY A 41 -24.75 5.66 3.46
CA GLY A 41 -23.36 6.10 3.44
C GLY A 41 -22.34 5.15 4.07
N SER A 42 -22.77 4.02 4.68
CA SER A 42 -21.84 3.02 5.18
C SER A 42 -21.07 2.34 4.04
N ARG A 43 -19.80 2.04 4.30
CA ARG A 43 -18.90 1.31 3.39
C ARG A 43 -18.54 -0.04 3.99
N LEU A 44 -18.48 -1.08 3.18
CA LEU A 44 -17.98 -2.38 3.58
C LEU A 44 -16.60 -2.63 3.00
N VAL A 45 -15.72 -3.07 3.88
CA VAL A 45 -14.39 -3.59 3.59
C VAL A 45 -14.42 -5.09 3.85
N TYR A 46 -13.92 -5.87 2.92
CA TYR A 46 -13.85 -7.31 3.04
C TYR A 46 -12.40 -7.77 2.92
N VAL A 47 -11.94 -8.53 3.91
CA VAL A 47 -10.55 -9.00 4.00
C VAL A 47 -10.55 -10.52 4.16
N VAL A 48 -9.81 -11.21 3.31
CA VAL A 48 -9.52 -12.64 3.42
C VAL A 48 -8.06 -12.82 3.76
N ASP A 49 -7.78 -13.31 4.95
CA ASP A 49 -6.44 -13.75 5.31
C ASP A 49 -6.30 -15.26 5.11
N ALA A 50 -5.62 -15.66 4.05
CA ALA A 50 -5.33 -17.07 3.77
C ALA A 50 -4.11 -17.62 4.51
N THR A 51 -3.42 -16.78 5.28
CA THR A 51 -2.17 -17.17 5.96
C THR A 51 -2.40 -17.99 7.22
N GLY A 52 -3.67 -18.16 7.64
CA GLY A 52 -4.01 -18.97 8.83
C GLY A 52 -3.45 -18.36 10.12
N ALA A 53 -3.29 -17.05 10.19
CA ALA A 53 -3.00 -16.36 11.43
C ALA A 53 -4.15 -16.66 12.40
N THR A 54 -3.88 -17.48 13.38
CA THR A 54 -4.79 -17.74 14.50
C THR A 54 -5.01 -16.44 15.24
N ASP A 55 -6.26 -16.14 15.53
CA ASP A 55 -6.62 -15.10 16.48
C ASP A 55 -5.70 -15.16 17.71
N ALA A 56 -5.29 -13.99 18.20
CA ALA A 56 -4.30 -13.84 19.27
C ALA A 56 -4.60 -14.60 20.57
N ASP A 57 -5.78 -15.18 20.70
CA ASP A 57 -6.24 -15.89 21.89
C ASP A 57 -5.98 -17.41 21.91
N GLY A 58 -5.43 -18.01 20.84
CA GLY A 58 -4.97 -19.41 20.87
C GLY A 58 -6.05 -20.48 21.19
N ALA A 59 -7.33 -20.12 21.18
CA ALA A 59 -8.44 -20.99 21.56
C ALA A 59 -9.30 -21.46 20.37
N GLY A 60 -9.00 -21.00 19.16
CA GLY A 60 -9.65 -21.44 17.93
C GLY A 60 -9.05 -22.74 17.41
N GLU A 61 -9.88 -23.69 16.96
CA GLU A 61 -9.45 -24.77 16.08
C GLU A 61 -8.66 -24.15 14.93
N ALA A 62 -7.52 -24.74 14.57
CA ALA A 62 -6.74 -24.31 13.42
C ALA A 62 -7.70 -24.08 12.24
N PRO A 63 -7.73 -22.88 11.63
CA PRO A 63 -8.64 -22.62 10.54
C PRO A 63 -8.41 -23.69 9.48
N GLY A 64 -9.46 -24.40 9.11
CA GLY A 64 -9.42 -25.40 8.06
C GLY A 64 -8.84 -24.77 6.81
N GLU A 65 -8.13 -25.53 5.99
CA GLU A 65 -7.60 -25.05 4.72
C GLU A 65 -8.71 -24.30 3.97
N LEU A 66 -8.42 -23.03 3.60
CA LEU A 66 -9.39 -22.16 2.92
C LEU A 66 -9.87 -22.83 1.62
N ASP A 67 -11.15 -23.18 1.57
CA ASP A 67 -11.77 -23.66 0.35
C ASP A 67 -11.98 -22.48 -0.62
N ARG A 68 -10.98 -22.28 -1.47
CA ARG A 68 -10.92 -21.17 -2.45
C ARG A 68 -12.01 -21.26 -3.51
N ASP A 69 -12.42 -22.47 -3.88
CA ASP A 69 -13.48 -22.67 -4.86
C ASP A 69 -14.84 -22.35 -4.27
N ALA A 70 -15.10 -22.77 -3.03
CA ALA A 70 -16.30 -22.39 -2.29
C ALA A 70 -16.38 -20.88 -2.07
N LEU A 71 -15.26 -20.23 -1.75
CA LEU A 71 -15.20 -18.78 -1.60
C LEU A 71 -15.46 -18.07 -2.92
N ALA A 72 -14.85 -18.50 -4.02
CA ALA A 72 -15.11 -17.92 -5.33
C ALA A 72 -16.59 -18.06 -5.73
N ALA A 73 -17.20 -19.21 -5.47
CA ALA A 73 -18.62 -19.43 -5.73
C ALA A 73 -19.53 -18.53 -4.88
N ALA A 74 -19.17 -18.31 -3.64
CA ALA A 74 -19.90 -17.41 -2.74
C ALA A 74 -19.76 -15.94 -3.14
N LEU A 75 -18.56 -15.47 -3.45
CA LEU A 75 -18.31 -14.10 -3.94
C LEU A 75 -19.10 -13.80 -5.22
N ALA A 76 -19.23 -14.77 -6.12
CA ALA A 76 -19.98 -14.62 -7.36
C ALA A 76 -21.50 -14.45 -7.15
N GLN A 77 -22.04 -14.82 -5.98
CA GLN A 77 -23.46 -14.69 -5.65
C GLN A 77 -23.81 -13.38 -4.95
N LEU A 78 -22.80 -12.62 -4.50
CA LEU A 78 -23.04 -11.35 -3.81
C LEU A 78 -23.54 -10.27 -4.79
N PRO A 79 -24.32 -9.29 -4.29
CA PRO A 79 -24.67 -8.11 -5.06
C PRO A 79 -23.45 -7.39 -5.60
N SER A 80 -23.55 -6.86 -6.83
CA SER A 80 -22.42 -6.24 -7.53
C SER A 80 -21.86 -4.95 -6.87
N ASP A 81 -22.47 -4.52 -5.80
CA ASP A 81 -22.13 -3.34 -5.02
C ASP A 81 -21.94 -3.65 -3.53
N ALA A 82 -21.61 -4.93 -3.22
CA ALA A 82 -21.46 -5.38 -1.83
C ALA A 82 -20.30 -4.67 -1.13
N PHE A 83 -19.16 -4.53 -1.80
CA PHE A 83 -17.94 -3.99 -1.21
C PHE A 83 -17.45 -2.73 -1.92
N VAL A 84 -16.75 -1.88 -1.16
CA VAL A 84 -15.99 -0.74 -1.67
C VAL A 84 -14.49 -1.04 -1.66
N VAL A 85 -14.03 -1.87 -0.72
CA VAL A 85 -12.65 -2.36 -0.62
C VAL A 85 -12.67 -3.85 -0.44
N ALA A 86 -11.78 -4.57 -1.10
CA ALA A 86 -11.54 -5.98 -0.88
C ALA A 86 -10.04 -6.30 -0.88
N ASP A 87 -9.62 -7.10 0.09
CA ASP A 87 -8.29 -7.72 0.14
C ASP A 87 -8.47 -9.25 0.12
N LEU A 88 -7.86 -9.88 -0.88
CA LEU A 88 -7.94 -11.32 -1.08
C LEU A 88 -6.54 -11.94 -1.03
N SER A 89 -6.14 -12.40 0.14
CA SER A 89 -4.96 -13.23 0.29
C SER A 89 -5.23 -14.68 -0.14
N GLY A 90 -4.26 -15.31 -0.80
CA GLY A 90 -4.42 -16.64 -1.41
C GLY A 90 -5.29 -16.63 -2.65
N ALA A 91 -5.41 -15.48 -3.33
CA ALA A 91 -6.22 -15.30 -4.52
C ALA A 91 -5.86 -16.28 -5.64
N THR A 92 -6.89 -16.83 -6.28
CA THR A 92 -6.80 -17.67 -7.49
C THR A 92 -7.53 -16.99 -8.64
N ASP A 93 -7.31 -17.43 -9.88
CA ASP A 93 -8.04 -16.90 -11.04
C ASP A 93 -9.56 -17.01 -10.88
N ALA A 94 -10.07 -18.03 -10.19
CA ALA A 94 -11.49 -18.19 -9.92
C ALA A 94 -12.00 -17.09 -8.97
N MET A 95 -11.28 -16.80 -7.91
CA MET A 95 -11.60 -15.72 -6.96
C MET A 95 -11.53 -14.35 -7.64
N VAL A 96 -10.50 -14.09 -8.46
CA VAL A 96 -10.36 -12.82 -9.20
C VAL A 96 -11.52 -12.65 -10.18
N ARG A 97 -11.94 -13.68 -10.90
CA ARG A 97 -13.13 -13.61 -11.76
C ARG A 97 -14.41 -13.35 -10.97
N ALA A 98 -14.56 -13.93 -9.80
CA ALA A 98 -15.74 -13.73 -8.96
C ALA A 98 -15.81 -12.29 -8.42
N ILE A 99 -14.69 -11.74 -7.88
CA ILE A 99 -14.66 -10.38 -7.34
C ILE A 99 -14.79 -9.32 -8.44
N ALA A 100 -14.41 -9.62 -9.67
CA ALA A 100 -14.59 -8.73 -10.83
C ALA A 100 -16.07 -8.37 -11.11
N GLY A 101 -17.02 -9.11 -10.53
CA GLY A 101 -18.45 -8.79 -10.53
C GLY A 101 -18.83 -7.60 -9.65
N GLN A 102 -17.95 -7.18 -8.71
CA GLN A 102 -18.20 -6.09 -7.76
C GLN A 102 -17.94 -4.73 -8.42
N ARG A 103 -19.00 -4.01 -8.76
CA ARG A 103 -18.92 -2.76 -9.55
C ARG A 103 -18.68 -1.50 -8.72
N ALA A 104 -18.95 -1.55 -7.42
CA ALA A 104 -18.72 -0.45 -6.48
C ALA A 104 -17.31 -0.50 -5.85
N LEU A 105 -16.52 -1.51 -6.20
CA LEU A 105 -15.17 -1.69 -5.65
C LEU A 105 -14.24 -0.59 -6.15
N ARG A 106 -13.61 0.12 -5.21
CA ARG A 106 -12.65 1.19 -5.48
C ARG A 106 -11.22 0.76 -5.23
N THR A 107 -11.01 -0.11 -4.24
CA THR A 107 -9.69 -0.63 -3.90
C THR A 107 -9.75 -2.16 -3.91
N LEU A 108 -8.86 -2.78 -4.66
CA LEU A 108 -8.72 -4.23 -4.74
C LEU A 108 -7.28 -4.64 -4.52
N VAL A 109 -7.06 -5.44 -3.49
CA VAL A 109 -5.78 -6.07 -3.21
C VAL A 109 -5.89 -7.55 -3.50
N LEU A 110 -5.03 -8.05 -4.36
CA LEU A 110 -4.94 -9.46 -4.74
C LEU A 110 -3.54 -9.97 -4.45
N ALA A 111 -3.41 -10.91 -3.53
CA ALA A 111 -2.16 -11.58 -3.22
C ALA A 111 -2.34 -13.10 -3.35
N GLY A 112 -1.58 -13.76 -4.23
CA GLY A 112 -1.71 -15.21 -4.40
C GLY A 112 -1.19 -15.76 -5.71
N ASP A 113 -1.77 -16.87 -6.11
CA ASP A 113 -1.34 -17.70 -7.26
C ASP A 113 -2.20 -17.45 -8.52
N PHE A 114 -2.72 -16.25 -8.70
CA PHE A 114 -3.45 -15.88 -9.91
C PHE A 114 -2.50 -15.59 -11.08
N THR A 115 -3.05 -15.63 -12.28
CA THR A 115 -2.34 -15.44 -13.54
C THR A 115 -2.91 -14.25 -14.34
N ASP A 116 -2.38 -14.05 -15.52
CA ASP A 116 -2.90 -13.05 -16.48
C ASP A 116 -4.39 -13.26 -16.83
N GLU A 117 -4.90 -14.51 -16.75
CA GLU A 117 -6.33 -14.80 -17.02
C GLU A 117 -7.25 -14.20 -15.95
N GLY A 118 -6.83 -14.25 -14.68
CA GLY A 118 -7.56 -13.61 -13.60
C GLY A 118 -7.59 -12.10 -13.79
N VAL A 119 -6.44 -11.49 -14.02
CA VAL A 119 -6.33 -10.02 -14.19
C VAL A 119 -7.13 -9.54 -15.39
N ALA A 120 -7.18 -10.32 -16.48
CA ALA A 120 -7.98 -9.98 -17.67
C ALA A 120 -9.48 -9.83 -17.36
N ALA A 121 -9.99 -10.50 -16.33
CA ALA A 121 -11.40 -10.39 -15.93
C ALA A 121 -11.75 -9.04 -15.27
N LEU A 122 -10.77 -8.29 -14.78
CA LEU A 122 -10.98 -7.04 -14.05
C LEU A 122 -11.43 -5.86 -14.93
N GLY A 123 -11.41 -5.97 -16.26
CA GLY A 123 -11.72 -4.87 -17.18
C GLY A 123 -13.13 -4.26 -17.06
N GLY A 124 -14.04 -4.90 -16.33
CA GLY A 124 -15.44 -4.48 -16.17
C GLY A 124 -15.74 -3.57 -14.98
N MET A 125 -14.76 -3.18 -14.17
CA MET A 125 -14.93 -2.51 -12.87
C MET A 125 -14.86 -0.97 -13.02
N PRO A 126 -15.99 -0.25 -13.00
CA PRO A 126 -16.02 1.17 -13.41
C PRO A 126 -15.52 2.13 -12.32
N GLU A 127 -15.43 1.69 -11.06
CA GLU A 127 -15.06 2.51 -9.92
C GLU A 127 -13.68 2.15 -9.35
N LEU A 128 -12.99 1.14 -9.95
CA LEU A 128 -11.71 0.65 -9.42
C LEU A 128 -10.61 1.71 -9.64
N ALA A 129 -10.20 2.34 -8.54
CA ALA A 129 -9.17 3.37 -8.53
C ALA A 129 -7.80 2.81 -8.13
N ASP A 130 -7.78 1.88 -7.17
CA ASP A 130 -6.54 1.33 -6.63
C ASP A 130 -6.49 -0.18 -6.83
N LEU A 131 -5.45 -0.65 -7.50
CA LEU A 131 -5.24 -2.06 -7.77
C LEU A 131 -3.86 -2.50 -7.30
N VAL A 132 -3.84 -3.50 -6.42
CA VAL A 132 -2.61 -4.17 -5.97
C VAL A 132 -2.61 -5.59 -6.51
N LEU A 133 -1.56 -5.94 -7.23
CA LEU A 133 -1.34 -7.26 -7.82
C LEU A 133 -0.07 -7.87 -7.26
N GLU A 134 -0.20 -8.84 -6.37
CA GLU A 134 0.91 -9.60 -5.81
C GLU A 134 0.83 -11.05 -6.27
N SER A 135 1.60 -11.39 -7.30
CA SER A 135 1.68 -12.77 -7.79
C SER A 135 2.96 -13.03 -8.57
N PRO A 136 3.71 -14.10 -8.22
CA PRO A 136 4.89 -14.49 -8.99
C PRO A 136 4.54 -15.04 -10.38
N ARG A 137 3.27 -15.38 -10.63
CA ARG A 137 2.79 -15.93 -11.90
C ARG A 137 2.24 -14.88 -12.86
N PHE A 138 2.06 -13.65 -12.40
CA PHE A 138 1.57 -12.56 -13.22
C PHE A 138 2.69 -12.04 -14.14
N THR A 139 2.49 -12.13 -15.45
CA THR A 139 3.49 -11.68 -16.44
C THR A 139 3.24 -10.27 -16.96
N GLY A 140 2.06 -9.72 -16.73
CA GLY A 140 1.59 -8.44 -17.26
C GLY A 140 0.77 -8.58 -18.55
N ALA A 141 0.74 -9.74 -19.19
CA ALA A 141 -0.06 -9.93 -20.43
C ALA A 141 -1.55 -9.68 -20.19
N GLY A 142 -2.05 -9.96 -18.98
CA GLY A 142 -3.43 -9.69 -18.57
C GLY A 142 -3.82 -8.21 -18.60
N LEU A 143 -2.85 -7.29 -18.48
CA LEU A 143 -3.10 -5.86 -18.61
C LEU A 143 -3.64 -5.48 -20.00
N ALA A 144 -3.33 -6.27 -21.03
CA ALA A 144 -3.85 -6.01 -22.36
C ALA A 144 -5.40 -6.03 -22.44
N ALA A 145 -6.05 -6.81 -21.58
CA ALA A 145 -7.50 -6.83 -21.46
C ALA A 145 -8.08 -5.60 -20.74
N LEU A 146 -7.23 -4.87 -20.02
CA LEU A 146 -7.61 -3.60 -19.37
C LEU A 146 -7.53 -2.41 -20.34
N ALA A 147 -6.78 -2.51 -21.44
CA ALA A 147 -6.64 -1.44 -22.41
C ALA A 147 -8.03 -0.99 -22.95
N GLY A 148 -8.33 0.30 -22.86
CA GLY A 148 -9.64 0.84 -23.27
C GLY A 148 -10.84 0.37 -22.44
N SER A 149 -10.62 -0.35 -21.33
CA SER A 149 -11.67 -0.86 -20.47
C SER A 149 -12.19 0.22 -19.49
N ARG A 150 -13.30 -0.10 -18.79
CA ARG A 150 -13.82 0.78 -17.73
C ARG A 150 -12.84 0.92 -16.57
N THR A 151 -12.15 -0.17 -16.24
CA THR A 151 -11.14 -0.19 -15.19
C THR A 151 -9.95 0.70 -15.53
N ALA A 152 -9.43 0.65 -16.75
CA ALA A 152 -8.38 1.56 -17.18
C ALA A 152 -8.80 3.03 -17.10
N ALA A 153 -10.08 3.32 -17.36
CA ALA A 153 -10.62 4.68 -17.28
C ALA A 153 -10.78 5.21 -15.86
N SER A 154 -10.80 4.35 -14.84
CA SER A 154 -10.97 4.74 -13.42
C SER A 154 -9.71 4.53 -12.57
N LEU A 155 -8.68 3.85 -13.09
CA LEU A 155 -7.50 3.47 -12.34
C LEU A 155 -6.59 4.67 -12.08
N ASP A 156 -6.35 4.97 -10.81
CA ASP A 156 -5.47 6.04 -10.32
C ASP A 156 -4.10 5.51 -9.87
N SER A 157 -4.09 4.32 -9.25
CA SER A 157 -2.90 3.70 -8.67
C SER A 157 -2.80 2.22 -9.02
N LEU A 158 -1.60 1.78 -9.38
CA LEU A 158 -1.27 0.38 -9.59
C LEU A 158 -0.03 -0.01 -8.80
N VAL A 159 -0.16 -1.05 -8.00
CA VAL A 159 0.95 -1.69 -7.29
C VAL A 159 1.21 -3.06 -7.90
N LEU A 160 2.44 -3.30 -8.31
CA LEU A 160 2.95 -4.60 -8.74
C LEU A 160 3.91 -5.12 -7.68
N SER A 161 3.50 -6.20 -7.00
CA SER A 161 4.26 -6.79 -5.91
C SER A 161 4.62 -8.24 -6.25
N GLU A 162 5.87 -8.66 -5.94
CA GLU A 162 6.36 -10.02 -6.19
C GLU A 162 6.17 -10.54 -7.62
N ALA A 163 5.89 -9.64 -8.56
CA ALA A 163 5.63 -9.99 -9.95
C ALA A 163 6.94 -10.28 -10.71
N THR A 164 7.67 -11.30 -10.27
CA THR A 164 9.00 -11.65 -10.81
C THR A 164 8.98 -12.12 -12.27
N ALA A 165 7.82 -12.54 -12.77
CA ALA A 165 7.61 -12.91 -14.18
C ALA A 165 7.16 -11.74 -15.04
N PHE A 166 6.95 -10.55 -14.47
CA PHE A 166 6.45 -9.37 -15.16
C PHE A 166 7.40 -8.91 -16.28
N ARG A 167 6.80 -8.52 -17.39
CA ARG A 167 7.53 -8.01 -18.57
C ARG A 167 7.17 -6.56 -18.83
N PRO A 168 8.16 -5.65 -18.83
CA PRO A 168 7.95 -4.20 -18.94
C PRO A 168 7.15 -3.76 -20.17
N GLU A 169 7.26 -4.48 -21.30
CA GLU A 169 6.53 -4.16 -22.54
C GLU A 169 5.01 -4.17 -22.39
N HIS A 170 4.48 -4.90 -21.37
CA HIS A 170 3.04 -4.96 -21.11
C HIS A 170 2.48 -3.68 -20.50
N LEU A 171 3.32 -2.79 -19.94
CA LEU A 171 2.88 -1.48 -19.44
C LEU A 171 2.22 -0.62 -20.52
N ARG A 172 2.57 -0.82 -21.78
CA ARG A 172 1.92 -0.10 -22.89
C ARG A 172 0.40 -0.25 -22.92
N ALA A 173 -0.14 -1.32 -22.35
CA ALA A 173 -1.59 -1.54 -22.29
C ALA A 173 -2.31 -0.50 -21.41
N LEU A 174 -1.58 0.15 -20.51
CA LEU A 174 -2.07 1.19 -19.60
C LEU A 174 -1.88 2.61 -20.15
N SER A 175 -1.37 2.78 -21.38
CA SER A 175 -1.21 4.09 -22.02
C SER A 175 -2.54 4.84 -22.16
N GLU A 176 -3.65 4.13 -22.20
CA GLU A 176 -5.00 4.66 -22.28
C GLU A 176 -5.70 4.77 -20.91
N ALA A 177 -4.96 4.65 -19.80
CA ALA A 177 -5.45 4.86 -18.43
C ALA A 177 -5.23 6.32 -18.02
N PRO A 178 -6.16 7.26 -18.25
CA PRO A 178 -5.90 8.69 -18.18
C PRO A 178 -5.67 9.20 -16.77
N HIS A 179 -6.13 8.47 -15.76
CA HIS A 179 -6.05 8.84 -14.35
C HIS A 179 -4.93 8.10 -13.61
N LEU A 180 -4.25 7.14 -14.25
CA LEU A 180 -3.15 6.41 -13.63
C LEU A 180 -1.95 7.34 -13.40
N THR A 181 -1.83 7.86 -12.19
CA THR A 181 -0.78 8.80 -11.80
C THR A 181 0.29 8.19 -10.92
N SER A 182 -0.01 7.07 -10.26
CA SER A 182 0.91 6.40 -9.33
C SER A 182 1.19 4.96 -9.73
N LEU A 183 2.47 4.60 -9.75
CA LEU A 183 2.95 3.22 -9.91
C LEU A 183 3.84 2.84 -8.75
N THR A 184 3.62 1.65 -8.21
CA THR A 184 4.50 1.09 -7.18
C THR A 184 5.01 -0.29 -7.61
N PHE A 185 6.31 -0.48 -7.47
CA PHE A 185 6.98 -1.75 -7.73
C PHE A 185 7.59 -2.28 -6.44
N GLU A 186 7.20 -3.49 -6.05
CA GLU A 186 7.61 -4.09 -4.79
C GLU A 186 8.13 -5.51 -5.01
N GLY A 187 9.26 -5.83 -4.36
CA GLY A 187 9.82 -7.16 -4.41
C GLY A 187 10.24 -7.64 -5.81
N MET A 188 10.33 -6.73 -6.77
CA MET A 188 10.77 -7.00 -8.13
C MET A 188 11.86 -6.02 -8.56
N PRO A 189 12.78 -6.40 -9.45
CA PRO A 189 13.83 -5.49 -9.90
C PRO A 189 13.26 -4.37 -10.76
N VAL A 190 13.65 -3.12 -10.46
CA VAL A 190 13.37 -1.96 -11.30
C VAL A 190 14.67 -1.57 -12.00
N ASP A 191 14.83 -2.06 -13.21
CA ASP A 191 15.99 -1.83 -14.06
C ASP A 191 15.73 -0.72 -15.11
N HIS A 192 16.74 -0.43 -15.91
CA HIS A 192 16.66 0.55 -17.00
C HIS A 192 15.57 0.20 -18.04
N THR A 193 15.23 -1.08 -18.22
CA THR A 193 14.20 -1.55 -19.15
C THR A 193 12.83 -1.19 -18.65
N LEU A 194 12.55 -1.50 -17.37
CA LEU A 194 11.27 -1.17 -16.73
C LEU A 194 11.07 0.34 -16.62
N ALA A 195 12.09 1.09 -16.18
CA ALA A 195 12.06 2.54 -16.15
C ALA A 195 11.83 3.14 -17.55
N GLY A 196 12.51 2.60 -18.57
CA GLY A 196 12.29 2.99 -19.96
C GLY A 196 10.88 2.74 -20.45
N ALA A 197 10.26 1.62 -20.07
CA ALA A 197 8.88 1.30 -20.42
C ALA A 197 7.87 2.25 -19.75
N VAL A 198 8.07 2.59 -18.46
CA VAL A 198 7.27 3.61 -17.76
C VAL A 198 7.31 4.93 -18.52
N LEU A 199 8.50 5.45 -18.78
CA LEU A 199 8.68 6.73 -19.47
C LEU A 199 8.14 6.75 -20.90
N ALA A 200 8.26 5.64 -21.63
CA ALA A 200 7.82 5.56 -23.01
C ALA A 200 6.31 5.39 -23.17
N HIS A 201 5.67 4.71 -22.23
CA HIS A 201 4.27 4.29 -22.39
C HIS A 201 3.30 4.98 -21.45
N LEU A 202 3.77 5.54 -20.33
CA LEU A 202 2.90 6.07 -19.28
C LEU A 202 3.24 7.54 -18.95
N PRO A 203 3.11 8.48 -19.91
CA PRO A 203 3.42 9.89 -19.70
C PRO A 203 2.52 10.58 -18.67
N GLN A 204 1.38 9.97 -18.33
CA GLN A 204 0.45 10.45 -17.31
C GLN A 204 0.89 10.12 -15.88
N VAL A 205 1.81 9.17 -15.69
CA VAL A 205 2.34 8.82 -14.37
C VAL A 205 3.20 9.96 -13.84
N ALA A 206 2.90 10.36 -12.61
CA ALA A 206 3.62 11.43 -11.92
C ALA A 206 4.51 10.90 -10.80
N GLU A 207 4.16 9.75 -10.22
CA GLU A 207 4.86 9.13 -9.11
C GLU A 207 5.21 7.68 -9.40
N VAL A 208 6.45 7.32 -9.09
CA VAL A 208 6.95 5.94 -9.10
C VAL A 208 7.51 5.62 -7.72
N SER A 209 6.93 4.66 -7.04
CA SER A 209 7.46 4.15 -5.78
C SER A 209 8.13 2.79 -5.99
N VAL A 210 9.29 2.62 -5.39
CA VAL A 210 10.05 1.36 -5.43
C VAL A 210 10.32 0.95 -3.99
N ALA A 211 9.68 -0.12 -3.55
CA ALA A 211 9.97 -0.70 -2.24
C ALA A 211 11.19 -1.61 -2.37
N GLU A 212 12.31 -1.14 -1.87
CA GLU A 212 13.59 -1.83 -1.93
C GLU A 212 13.61 -3.02 -0.96
N ARG A 213 14.17 -4.13 -1.42
CA ARG A 213 14.58 -5.23 -0.55
C ARG A 213 16.09 -5.15 -0.28
N PRO A 214 16.57 -5.70 0.85
CA PRO A 214 18.00 -5.86 1.05
C PRO A 214 18.65 -6.56 -0.15
N GLY A 215 19.60 -5.90 -0.80
CA GLY A 215 20.28 -6.40 -1.99
C GLY A 215 19.62 -6.06 -3.34
N HIS A 216 18.52 -5.31 -3.34
CA HIS A 216 17.82 -4.83 -4.55
C HIS A 216 17.57 -3.32 -4.46
N ALA A 217 18.58 -2.56 -4.06
CA ALA A 217 18.51 -1.10 -4.08
C ALA A 217 18.27 -0.62 -5.52
N LEU A 218 17.46 0.42 -5.67
CA LEU A 218 17.23 1.06 -6.96
C LEU A 218 18.57 1.57 -7.51
N ASP A 219 18.89 1.17 -8.73
CA ASP A 219 20.11 1.63 -9.39
C ASP A 219 20.11 3.16 -9.47
N PRO A 220 21.20 3.85 -9.03
CA PRO A 220 21.28 5.31 -9.06
C PRO A 220 21.02 5.92 -10.44
N GLY A 221 21.45 5.27 -11.52
CA GLY A 221 21.20 5.74 -12.88
C GLY A 221 19.73 5.58 -13.30
N VAL A 222 19.01 4.57 -12.76
CA VAL A 222 17.57 4.44 -12.94
C VAL A 222 16.83 5.54 -12.19
N LEU A 223 17.21 5.80 -10.95
CA LEU A 223 16.65 6.88 -10.14
C LEU A 223 16.83 8.23 -10.83
N GLU A 224 18.07 8.55 -11.24
CA GLU A 224 18.40 9.79 -11.95
C GLU A 224 17.56 9.96 -13.22
N ARG A 225 17.42 8.92 -14.01
CA ARG A 225 16.64 8.92 -15.24
C ARG A 225 15.16 9.22 -15.02
N LEU A 226 14.55 8.64 -13.98
CA LEU A 226 13.14 8.88 -13.62
C LEU A 226 12.95 10.32 -13.11
N LEU A 227 13.84 10.80 -12.24
CA LEU A 227 13.82 12.17 -11.72
C LEU A 227 14.03 13.19 -12.83
N ALA A 228 14.98 12.95 -13.77
CA ALA A 228 15.23 13.81 -14.91
C ALA A 228 14.02 13.93 -15.85
N ALA A 229 13.19 12.91 -15.92
CA ALA A 229 11.92 12.93 -16.65
C ALA A 229 10.78 13.66 -15.91
N GLY A 230 11.06 14.18 -14.70
CA GLY A 230 10.09 14.94 -13.91
C GLY A 230 9.18 14.10 -13.02
N LEU A 231 9.46 12.79 -12.89
CA LEU A 231 8.69 11.95 -11.98
C LEU A 231 9.12 12.18 -10.53
N CYS A 232 8.19 12.03 -9.61
CA CYS A 232 8.51 11.83 -8.21
C CYS A 232 8.88 10.37 -7.99
N VAL A 233 10.01 10.09 -7.34
CA VAL A 233 10.45 8.73 -7.05
C VAL A 233 10.62 8.56 -5.56
N ASN A 234 9.87 7.63 -4.95
CA ASN A 234 9.85 7.40 -3.50
C ASN A 234 9.61 8.70 -2.69
N GLY A 235 8.73 9.58 -3.18
CA GLY A 235 8.47 10.88 -2.56
C GLY A 235 9.56 11.94 -2.79
N ILE A 236 10.61 11.62 -3.55
CA ILE A 236 11.66 12.56 -3.92
C ILE A 236 11.29 13.15 -5.28
N ALA A 237 10.97 14.44 -5.33
CA ALA A 237 10.85 15.19 -6.58
C ALA A 237 12.16 15.89 -6.88
N ALA A 238 12.58 15.88 -8.13
CA ALA A 238 13.72 16.73 -8.53
C ALA A 238 13.37 18.20 -8.26
N PRO A 239 14.19 18.97 -7.50
CA PRO A 239 13.99 20.39 -7.37
C PRO A 239 13.93 21.05 -8.75
N PRO A 240 13.10 22.10 -8.97
CA PRO A 240 12.95 22.74 -10.29
C PRO A 240 14.27 23.20 -10.91
N GLU A 241 15.22 23.59 -10.10
CA GLU A 241 16.58 23.97 -10.50
C GLU A 241 17.41 22.79 -11.03
N TYR A 242 17.12 21.56 -10.60
CA TYR A 242 17.79 20.35 -11.08
C TYR A 242 17.18 19.81 -12.37
N ALA A 243 15.90 20.04 -12.63
CA ALA A 243 15.27 19.66 -13.89
C ALA A 243 15.98 20.32 -15.10
N ALA A 244 16.48 21.54 -14.93
CA ALA A 244 17.26 22.25 -15.97
C ALA A 244 18.67 21.67 -16.14
N LEU A 245 19.29 21.17 -15.08
CA LEU A 245 20.63 20.55 -15.13
C LEU A 245 20.57 19.15 -15.78
N PHE A 246 19.52 18.37 -15.48
CA PHE A 246 19.36 17.03 -16.03
C PHE A 246 18.85 17.03 -17.48
N ALA A 247 18.12 18.04 -17.92
CA ALA A 247 17.75 18.21 -19.32
C ALA A 247 18.97 18.41 -20.24
N GLY A 248 20.11 18.90 -19.69
CA GLY A 248 21.38 19.00 -20.38
C GLY A 248 22.22 17.71 -20.35
N ALA A 249 22.15 16.95 -19.25
CA ALA A 249 23.00 15.76 -19.03
C ALA A 249 22.54 14.53 -19.83
N ALA A 250 21.26 14.44 -20.19
CA ALA A 250 20.74 13.38 -21.07
C ALA A 250 21.38 13.37 -22.46
N ALA A 251 22.08 14.47 -22.84
CA ALA A 251 22.80 14.59 -24.09
C ALA A 251 24.31 14.26 -23.96
N GLU A 252 24.86 14.16 -22.74
CA GLU A 252 26.31 14.01 -22.51
C GLU A 252 26.72 12.71 -21.78
N ALA A 253 25.75 11.87 -21.31
CA ALA A 253 26.03 10.67 -20.53
C ALA A 253 26.60 9.49 -21.32
N ASP A 254 27.01 9.69 -22.57
CA ASP A 254 27.73 8.67 -23.38
C ASP A 254 29.28 8.78 -23.26
N GLN A 255 29.79 9.71 -22.45
CA GLN A 255 31.23 9.85 -22.25
C GLN A 255 31.54 10.30 -20.80
N ALA A 256 31.74 9.47 -19.89
CA ALA A 256 32.80 9.56 -18.87
C ALA A 256 32.53 8.60 -17.67
N GLY A 257 33.22 7.51 -17.68
CA GLY A 257 33.58 6.81 -16.44
C GLY A 257 34.88 7.43 -15.91
N GLN A 258 34.95 7.58 -14.61
CA GLN A 258 36.11 7.44 -13.72
C GLN A 258 36.26 8.55 -12.66
N GLU A 259 36.39 8.00 -11.42
CA GLU A 259 37.25 8.44 -10.29
C GLU A 259 36.80 9.60 -9.38
N GLY A 260 36.81 9.29 -8.07
CA GLY A 260 37.09 10.23 -7.02
C GLY A 260 36.58 9.87 -5.63
N GLN A 261 37.42 9.18 -4.84
CA GLN A 261 37.36 9.05 -3.38
C GLN A 261 37.65 10.38 -2.70
N GLY A 262 37.06 10.60 -1.51
CA GLY A 262 37.42 11.70 -0.62
C GLY A 262 36.85 11.51 0.79
N ASP A 263 37.74 11.23 1.72
CA ASP A 263 37.61 11.03 3.16
C ASP A 263 37.26 12.32 3.94
N GLY A 264 36.80 12.14 5.20
CA GLY A 264 36.98 13.15 6.25
C GLY A 264 35.88 13.21 7.30
N GLU A 265 36.08 12.51 8.44
CA GLU A 265 36.25 12.95 9.84
C GLU A 265 35.07 13.72 10.46
N ASP A 266 34.39 13.16 11.40
CA ASP A 266 34.50 12.99 12.87
C ASP A 266 34.46 14.32 13.62
N GLU A 267 33.46 14.49 14.50
CA GLU A 267 33.60 15.01 15.84
C GLU A 267 32.31 14.88 16.67
N SER A 268 32.55 14.53 17.90
CA SER A 268 31.73 14.01 18.97
C SER A 268 31.10 15.07 19.89
N GLU A 269 30.14 14.56 20.69
CA GLU A 269 29.79 14.96 22.09
C GLU A 269 28.83 16.13 22.28
N ASP A 270 27.66 15.88 22.87
CA ASP A 270 27.42 15.99 24.31
C ASP A 270 26.05 15.43 24.73
N GLU A 271 26.05 14.64 25.77
CA GLU A 271 24.91 14.13 26.51
C GLU A 271 24.23 15.23 27.32
N ASP A 272 22.87 15.30 27.30
CA ASP A 272 22.11 15.79 28.44
C ASP A 272 20.80 14.97 28.57
N ASP A 273 20.79 14.23 29.66
CA ASP A 273 19.72 13.47 30.29
C ASP A 273 18.55 14.37 30.71
N MET A 274 17.36 14.20 30.11
CA MET A 274 16.10 14.64 30.70
C MET A 274 15.07 13.55 30.54
N GLY A 275 14.97 12.69 31.56
CA GLY A 275 13.88 11.75 31.72
C GLY A 275 12.53 12.46 31.83
N GLY A 276 11.66 12.18 30.89
CA GLY A 276 10.24 12.49 30.96
C GLY A 276 9.47 11.19 31.11
N ASP A 277 8.90 10.94 32.27
CA ASP A 277 7.98 9.88 32.57
C ASP A 277 6.74 9.98 31.65
N GLU A 278 6.64 9.14 30.62
CA GLU A 278 5.37 8.88 29.93
C GLU A 278 4.60 7.76 30.66
N PRO A 279 3.30 7.91 30.83
CA PRO A 279 2.49 6.87 31.47
C PRO A 279 2.49 5.59 30.63
N PRO A 280 2.56 4.40 31.26
CA PRO A 280 2.82 3.12 30.60
C PRO A 280 1.62 2.53 29.82
N GLU A 281 0.53 3.26 29.61
CA GLU A 281 -0.75 2.69 29.15
C GLU A 281 -1.04 2.84 27.65
N GLU A 282 -0.13 3.43 26.85
CA GLU A 282 -0.42 3.69 25.43
C GLU A 282 0.53 3.00 24.44
N ARG A 283 1.15 1.90 24.83
CA ARG A 283 2.04 1.12 23.96
C ARG A 283 1.23 0.11 23.14
N GLY A 284 1.40 0.15 21.80
CA GLY A 284 0.67 -0.73 20.88
C GLY A 284 -0.60 -0.10 20.28
N VAL A 285 -0.80 1.21 20.44
CA VAL A 285 -1.94 1.93 19.85
C VAL A 285 -1.45 2.84 18.72
N LEU A 286 -2.19 2.91 17.62
CA LEU A 286 -1.97 3.87 16.55
C LEU A 286 -2.52 5.24 16.99
N ARG A 287 -1.62 6.16 17.38
CA ARG A 287 -1.98 7.48 17.91
C ARG A 287 -2.27 8.48 16.80
N GLU A 288 -3.33 9.27 16.94
CA GLU A 288 -3.55 10.41 16.05
C GLU A 288 -2.69 11.60 16.50
N VAL A 289 -1.86 12.13 15.59
CA VAL A 289 -0.98 13.28 15.83
C VAL A 289 -1.39 14.42 14.89
N VAL A 290 -1.62 15.59 15.46
CA VAL A 290 -2.00 16.80 14.72
C VAL A 290 -0.88 17.84 14.74
N GLU A 291 -0.16 17.97 15.85
CA GLU A 291 0.88 18.97 16.03
C GLU A 291 2.28 18.38 15.75
N GLU A 292 3.11 19.14 15.04
CA GLU A 292 4.46 18.71 14.65
C GLU A 292 5.34 18.42 15.88
N ASP A 293 5.24 19.26 16.92
CA ASP A 293 5.99 19.11 18.17
C ASP A 293 5.68 17.79 18.92
N GLU A 294 4.47 17.25 18.73
CA GLU A 294 4.10 15.95 19.30
C GLU A 294 4.84 14.82 18.59
N LEU A 295 4.91 14.87 17.26
CA LEU A 295 5.68 13.91 16.49
C LEU A 295 7.18 13.98 16.82
N GLU A 296 7.74 15.19 16.98
CA GLU A 296 9.15 15.36 17.35
C GLU A 296 9.49 14.69 18.68
N ARG A 297 8.62 14.82 19.67
CA ARG A 297 8.82 14.15 20.97
C ARG A 297 8.83 12.63 20.84
N LEU A 298 7.99 12.06 19.95
CA LEU A 298 7.98 10.62 19.69
C LEU A 298 9.24 10.18 18.93
N LEU A 299 9.73 11.01 18.00
CA LEU A 299 10.94 10.73 17.23
C LEU A 299 12.24 10.84 18.05
N ALA A 300 12.23 11.60 19.14
CA ALA A 300 13.35 11.67 20.07
C ALA A 300 13.49 10.42 20.95
N GLY A 301 12.48 9.54 20.93
CA GLY A 301 12.53 8.28 21.68
C GLY A 301 13.36 7.19 20.97
N PRO A 302 13.81 6.15 21.72
CA PRO A 302 14.67 5.09 21.20
C PRO A 302 13.92 4.07 20.32
N VAL A 303 12.59 4.19 20.21
CA VAL A 303 11.72 3.23 19.50
C VAL A 303 11.42 3.77 18.10
N PRO A 304 11.53 2.93 17.05
CA PRO A 304 11.12 3.35 15.71
C PRO A 304 9.66 3.81 15.67
N VAL A 305 9.36 4.81 14.83
CA VAL A 305 8.03 5.38 14.68
C VAL A 305 7.49 5.06 13.28
N LEU A 306 6.36 4.36 13.23
CA LEU A 306 5.60 4.11 12.00
C LEU A 306 4.55 5.22 11.84
N VAL A 307 4.69 6.03 10.80
CA VAL A 307 3.80 7.16 10.53
C VAL A 307 2.92 6.84 9.32
N GLY A 308 1.62 6.74 9.53
CA GLY A 308 0.63 6.65 8.46
C GLY A 308 0.04 8.02 8.15
N LEU A 309 0.29 8.55 6.97
CA LEU A 309 -0.28 9.79 6.47
C LEU A 309 -1.58 9.46 5.73
N THR A 310 -2.68 10.02 6.18
CA THR A 310 -4.03 9.66 5.74
C THR A 310 -4.89 10.90 5.52
N ALA A 311 -6.07 10.71 4.91
CA ALA A 311 -7.10 11.75 4.83
C ALA A 311 -8.51 11.12 4.89
N PRO A 312 -9.54 11.84 5.38
CA PRO A 312 -10.90 11.30 5.52
C PRO A 312 -11.56 10.90 4.18
N TRP A 313 -11.19 11.57 3.10
CA TRP A 313 -11.69 11.31 1.75
C TRP A 313 -10.97 10.16 1.02
N CYS A 314 -9.86 9.67 1.57
CA CYS A 314 -9.00 8.68 0.96
C CYS A 314 -9.57 7.26 1.20
N GLY A 315 -10.07 6.62 0.14
CA GLY A 315 -10.59 5.25 0.19
C GLY A 315 -9.55 4.21 0.63
N PRO A 316 -8.37 4.19 0.00
CA PRO A 316 -7.29 3.26 0.40
C PRO A 316 -6.81 3.46 1.84
N CYS A 317 -6.89 4.69 2.38
CA CYS A 317 -6.53 4.95 3.77
C CYS A 317 -7.48 4.24 4.75
N ALA A 318 -8.76 4.13 4.40
CA ALA A 318 -9.75 3.43 5.22
C ALA A 318 -9.44 1.92 5.33
N PHE A 319 -8.81 1.36 4.29
CA PHE A 319 -8.30 -0.01 4.31
C PHE A 319 -7.00 -0.13 5.12
N LEU A 320 -6.04 0.78 4.88
CA LEU A 320 -4.70 0.67 5.45
C LEU A 320 -4.67 0.97 6.95
N THR A 321 -5.54 1.84 7.45
CA THR A 321 -5.56 2.23 8.88
C THR A 321 -5.73 1.03 9.82
N PRO A 322 -6.71 0.13 9.65
CA PRO A 322 -6.82 -1.06 10.49
C PRO A 322 -5.60 -1.97 10.42
N VAL A 323 -5.02 -2.09 9.22
CA VAL A 323 -3.80 -2.89 9.04
C VAL A 323 -2.63 -2.31 9.83
N LEU A 324 -2.49 -0.98 9.87
CA LEU A 324 -1.47 -0.33 10.69
C LEU A 324 -1.74 -0.50 12.18
N GLU A 325 -3.01 -0.43 12.61
CA GLU A 325 -3.44 -0.67 13.99
C GLU A 325 -3.03 -2.07 14.45
N ASP A 326 -3.39 -3.10 13.69
CA ASP A 326 -3.02 -4.49 13.95
C ASP A 326 -1.51 -4.71 14.02
N VAL A 327 -0.75 -4.09 13.10
CA VAL A 327 0.71 -4.20 13.06
C VAL A 327 1.36 -3.54 14.28
N VAL A 328 0.88 -2.36 14.68
CA VAL A 328 1.39 -1.63 15.83
C VAL A 328 1.06 -2.36 17.12
N GLU A 329 -0.18 -2.87 17.25
CA GLU A 329 -0.59 -3.67 18.39
C GLU A 329 0.25 -4.94 18.53
N ALA A 330 0.46 -5.68 17.45
CA ALA A 330 1.28 -6.89 17.44
C ALA A 330 2.75 -6.63 17.81
N ARG A 331 3.27 -5.44 17.58
CA ARG A 331 4.65 -5.03 17.93
C ARG A 331 4.77 -4.45 19.34
N GLY A 332 3.68 -3.96 19.92
CA GLY A 332 3.64 -3.42 21.28
C GLY A 332 4.73 -2.37 21.52
N ALA A 333 5.57 -2.59 22.53
CA ALA A 333 6.63 -1.66 22.91
C ALA A 333 7.82 -1.54 21.90
N ALA A 334 7.86 -2.37 20.86
CA ALA A 334 8.93 -2.36 19.86
C ALA A 334 8.69 -1.39 18.70
N LEU A 335 7.50 -0.80 18.61
CA LEU A 335 7.10 0.10 17.53
C LEU A 335 6.11 1.14 18.06
N THR A 336 6.36 2.40 17.78
CA THR A 336 5.37 3.47 18.02
C THR A 336 4.58 3.71 16.75
N GLY A 337 3.26 3.63 16.80
CA GLY A 337 2.37 3.91 15.66
C GLY A 337 1.80 5.32 15.74
N VAL A 338 1.84 6.04 14.61
CA VAL A 338 1.30 7.40 14.46
C VAL A 338 0.45 7.49 13.21
N LYS A 339 -0.74 8.04 13.33
CA LYS A 339 -1.60 8.43 12.21
C LYS A 339 -1.68 9.94 12.14
N VAL A 340 -1.46 10.50 10.96
CA VAL A 340 -1.54 11.94 10.70
C VAL A 340 -2.54 12.19 9.58
N ASP A 341 -3.57 12.95 9.89
CA ASP A 341 -4.51 13.47 8.90
C ASP A 341 -3.89 14.69 8.21
N VAL A 342 -3.57 14.55 6.91
CA VAL A 342 -2.88 15.61 6.16
C VAL A 342 -3.74 16.86 5.94
N ASP A 343 -5.07 16.76 6.04
CA ASP A 343 -5.97 17.92 5.97
C ASP A 343 -5.94 18.75 7.25
N ARG A 344 -5.67 18.09 8.40
CA ARG A 344 -5.55 18.73 9.71
C ARG A 344 -4.13 19.15 10.06
N ALA A 345 -3.14 18.43 9.50
CA ALA A 345 -1.71 18.60 9.76
C ALA A 345 -0.95 18.92 8.46
N ALA A 346 -1.22 20.10 7.90
CA ALA A 346 -0.61 20.53 6.63
C ALA A 346 0.93 20.58 6.65
N TRP A 347 1.55 20.66 7.84
CA TRP A 347 3.01 20.57 8.03
C TRP A 347 3.54 19.21 7.58
N ALA A 348 2.76 18.13 7.75
CA ALA A 348 3.20 16.78 7.44
C ALA A 348 3.46 16.55 5.95
N GLN A 349 2.60 17.12 5.07
CA GLN A 349 2.81 17.07 3.63
C GLN A 349 4.14 17.71 3.23
N LYS A 350 4.43 18.87 3.80
CA LYS A 350 5.65 19.62 3.50
C LYS A 350 6.90 18.94 4.08
N ARG A 351 6.82 18.50 5.35
CA ARG A 351 7.93 17.85 6.06
C ARG A 351 8.39 16.58 5.37
N PHE A 352 7.43 15.73 5.01
CA PHE A 352 7.70 14.41 4.43
C PHE A 352 7.63 14.40 2.91
N ALA A 353 7.47 15.55 2.25
CA ALA A 353 7.32 15.69 0.80
C ALA A 353 6.27 14.72 0.22
N VAL A 354 5.09 14.62 0.89
CA VAL A 354 4.04 13.67 0.54
C VAL A 354 3.21 14.22 -0.61
N LEU A 355 3.09 13.49 -1.69
CA LEU A 355 2.30 13.86 -2.86
C LEU A 355 0.92 13.21 -2.88
N GLY A 356 0.74 12.12 -2.14
CA GLY A 356 -0.52 11.39 -2.10
C GLY A 356 -0.71 10.65 -0.78
N VAL A 357 -1.94 10.22 -0.51
CA VAL A 357 -2.30 9.40 0.64
C VAL A 357 -3.03 8.14 0.18
N PRO A 358 -2.84 7.00 0.88
CA PRO A 358 -2.01 6.85 2.06
C PRO A 358 -0.52 6.82 1.73
N THR A 359 0.30 7.39 2.60
CA THR A 359 1.74 7.20 2.61
C THR A 359 2.17 6.74 3.99
N VAL A 360 2.98 5.71 4.07
CA VAL A 360 3.50 5.17 5.33
C VAL A 360 5.01 5.32 5.37
N LEU A 361 5.51 5.81 6.49
CA LEU A 361 6.92 6.04 6.75
C LEU A 361 7.34 5.26 7.99
N LEU A 362 8.52 4.67 7.97
CA LEU A 362 9.20 4.21 9.17
C LEU A 362 10.37 5.16 9.46
N LEU A 363 10.33 5.77 10.63
CA LEU A 363 11.36 6.69 11.08
C LEU A 363 12.13 6.06 12.24
N ARG A 364 13.47 6.18 12.23
CA ARG A 364 14.35 5.75 13.32
C ARG A 364 15.40 6.84 13.54
N ASP A 365 15.60 7.26 14.78
CA ASP A 365 16.52 8.36 15.13
C ASP A 365 16.26 9.62 14.26
N GLY A 366 14.97 9.95 14.08
CA GLY A 366 14.53 11.07 13.26
C GLY A 366 14.75 10.95 11.75
N ARG A 367 15.31 9.83 11.28
CA ARG A 367 15.59 9.58 9.86
C ARG A 367 14.61 8.60 9.25
N GLU A 368 14.22 8.86 8.01
CA GLU A 368 13.40 7.93 7.24
C GLU A 368 14.23 6.69 6.86
N VAL A 369 13.75 5.51 7.32
CA VAL A 369 14.36 4.21 7.05
C VAL A 369 13.64 3.51 5.91
N PHE A 370 12.33 3.79 5.78
CA PHE A 370 11.46 3.13 4.83
C PHE A 370 10.25 3.99 4.52
N ARG A 371 9.75 3.90 3.28
CA ARG A 371 8.53 4.58 2.80
C ARG A 371 7.79 3.69 1.80
N PHE A 372 6.46 3.77 1.83
CA PHE A 372 5.65 3.36 0.69
C PHE A 372 4.39 4.23 0.57
N SER A 373 3.82 4.29 -0.61
CA SER A 373 2.55 4.97 -0.90
C SER A 373 1.55 3.96 -1.47
N GLY A 374 0.27 4.16 -1.17
CA GLY A 374 -0.80 3.27 -1.58
C GLY A 374 -1.18 2.24 -0.51
N ALA A 375 -2.11 1.33 -0.86
CA ALA A 375 -2.54 0.24 0.01
C ALA A 375 -1.47 -0.85 0.10
N ALA A 376 -1.33 -1.47 1.27
CA ALA A 376 -0.45 -2.62 1.47
C ALA A 376 -1.10 -3.62 2.42
N THR A 377 -0.80 -4.90 2.24
CA THR A 377 -1.28 -5.95 3.14
C THR A 377 -0.50 -5.95 4.46
N ARG A 378 -1.11 -6.48 5.53
CA ARG A 378 -0.44 -6.68 6.83
C ARG A 378 0.87 -7.45 6.66
N ARG A 379 0.85 -8.58 5.94
CA ARG A 379 2.04 -9.40 5.68
C ARG A 379 3.17 -8.56 5.09
N ARG A 380 2.83 -7.69 4.16
CA ARG A 380 3.80 -6.85 3.48
C ARG A 380 4.44 -5.82 4.41
N ILE A 381 3.63 -5.17 5.22
CA ILE A 381 4.13 -4.21 6.22
C ILE A 381 5.01 -4.92 7.24
N GLU A 382 4.63 -6.13 7.68
CA GLU A 382 5.44 -6.93 8.61
C GLU A 382 6.79 -7.36 8.02
N GLU A 383 6.83 -7.72 6.74
CA GLU A 383 8.07 -8.02 6.02
C GLU A 383 8.99 -6.80 5.95
N TRP A 384 8.46 -5.60 5.69
CA TRP A 384 9.23 -4.37 5.69
C TRP A 384 9.80 -4.03 7.07
N LEU A 385 8.98 -4.13 8.10
CA LEU A 385 9.42 -3.89 9.48
C LEU A 385 10.51 -4.87 9.90
N ALA A 386 10.38 -6.15 9.55
CA ALA A 386 11.40 -7.16 9.80
C ALA A 386 12.72 -6.84 9.06
N THR A 387 12.61 -6.41 7.81
CA THR A 387 13.76 -5.97 6.98
C THR A 387 14.45 -4.75 7.59
N ALA A 388 13.67 -3.80 8.11
CA ALA A 388 14.20 -2.63 8.81
C ALA A 388 14.71 -2.94 10.22
N GLY A 389 14.72 -4.22 10.65
CA GLY A 389 15.21 -4.64 11.96
C GLY A 389 14.30 -4.23 13.12
N VAL A 390 13.01 -4.02 12.88
CA VAL A 390 12.01 -3.88 13.94
C VAL A 390 11.65 -5.27 14.45
N PRO A 391 11.90 -5.60 15.72
CA PRO A 391 11.64 -6.93 16.24
C PRO A 391 10.16 -7.31 16.08
N GLY A 392 9.90 -8.58 15.75
CA GLY A 392 8.55 -9.13 15.85
C GLY A 392 8.07 -9.01 17.29
N GLY A 393 6.83 -8.58 17.48
CA GLY A 393 6.22 -8.61 18.81
C GLY A 393 6.24 -10.05 19.34
N THR A 394 6.67 -10.23 20.57
CA THR A 394 6.40 -11.47 21.27
C THR A 394 4.91 -11.50 21.56
N ALA A 395 4.18 -12.35 20.82
CA ALA A 395 2.83 -12.72 21.23
C ALA A 395 2.89 -13.11 22.72
N ARG A 396 2.16 -12.40 23.56
CA ARG A 396 1.95 -12.79 24.93
C ARG A 396 0.79 -13.74 25.01
#